data_bc36c32bfed178fc3eea9af2a93b5e50
#
_entry.id   bc36c32bfed178fc3eea9af2a93b5e50
#
_cell.length_a   1.000
_cell.length_b   1.000
_cell.length_c   1.000
_cell.angle_alpha   90.00
_cell.angle_beta   90.00
_cell.angle_gamma   90.00
#
_symmetry.space_group_name_H-M   'P 1'
#
loop_
_entity.id
_entity.type
_entity.pdbx_description
1 polymer ?
#
loop_
_entity_poly.entity_id
_entity_poly.type
_entity_poly.pdbx_seq_one_letter_code
_entity_poly.pdbx_strand_id
1 'polypeptide(L)'
;FVHLLLTGATGYIGLRLVPSLLEDGHRVTVLVRDRRRFPVAEFSEAGERLQVLEGDFLDPGSLPEFPVDLEAAFYLLHSMGGGGDFAAREKAVARNFVKALEPTGCRRIIYLGGLIDDPSDLSPHLRSRLEVEEVLRGCAAELTVLRASIIVGSGSASFEIVRDLAEKLPVMVAPRWVNTQCQPIAIVDVIAYLTGVLRVQETAGRTYDIGGPEVLRYRDVLEGYAAVRGLKRWFVPVPFLSPRLSSWWLYLVTSTSF
;
A
#
# COMPACT_ATOMS: atom_id res chain seq x y z
N PHE A 1 -4.90 -7.48 -23.63
CA PHE A 1 -5.44 -8.10 -22.40
C PHE A 1 -4.40 -9.08 -21.90
N VAL A 2 -4.08 -9.03 -20.62
CA VAL A 2 -3.06 -9.87 -19.98
C VAL A 2 -3.64 -10.60 -18.77
N HIS A 3 -3.03 -11.70 -18.38
CA HIS A 3 -3.37 -12.42 -17.16
C HIS A 3 -2.48 -11.93 -16.01
N LEU A 4 -3.13 -11.44 -14.96
CA LEU A 4 -2.47 -10.76 -13.84
C LEU A 4 -2.63 -11.54 -12.55
N LEU A 5 -1.57 -11.63 -11.75
CA LEU A 5 -1.66 -12.02 -10.34
C LEU A 5 -1.74 -10.77 -9.47
N LEU A 6 -2.71 -10.70 -8.58
CA LEU A 6 -2.82 -9.65 -7.58
C LEU A 6 -2.72 -10.23 -6.17
N THR A 7 -1.69 -9.85 -5.44
CA THR A 7 -1.54 -10.14 -4.02
C THR A 7 -1.98 -8.94 -3.18
N GLY A 8 -2.48 -9.17 -1.97
CA GLY A 8 -3.03 -8.08 -1.16
C GLY A 8 -4.42 -7.61 -1.60
N ALA A 9 -5.16 -8.44 -2.34
CA ALA A 9 -6.47 -8.12 -2.91
C ALA A 9 -7.55 -7.76 -1.87
N THR A 10 -7.42 -8.22 -0.61
CA THR A 10 -8.34 -7.87 0.49
C THR A 10 -7.96 -6.55 1.19
N GLY A 11 -6.83 -5.95 0.82
CA GLY A 11 -6.36 -4.67 1.36
C GLY A 11 -7.03 -3.47 0.71
N TYR A 12 -6.81 -2.28 1.30
CA TYR A 12 -7.38 -1.01 0.85
C TYR A 12 -7.13 -0.70 -0.64
N ILE A 13 -5.89 -0.91 -1.11
CA ILE A 13 -5.49 -0.66 -2.50
C ILE A 13 -5.99 -1.79 -3.39
N GLY A 14 -5.78 -3.06 -2.98
CA GLY A 14 -6.12 -4.22 -3.78
C GLY A 14 -7.61 -4.30 -4.12
N LEU A 15 -8.50 -4.05 -3.16
CA LEU A 15 -9.96 -4.01 -3.40
C LEU A 15 -10.38 -2.96 -4.42
N ARG A 16 -9.63 -1.86 -4.55
CA ARG A 16 -9.88 -0.80 -5.53
C ARG A 16 -9.21 -1.03 -6.87
N LEU A 17 -8.15 -1.81 -6.87
CA LEU A 17 -7.42 -2.13 -8.09
C LEU A 17 -8.13 -3.24 -8.90
N VAL A 18 -8.73 -4.24 -8.23
CA VAL A 18 -9.44 -5.35 -8.90
C VAL A 18 -10.47 -4.87 -9.93
N PRO A 19 -11.45 -3.99 -9.58
CA PRO A 19 -12.44 -3.55 -10.54
C PRO A 19 -11.80 -2.83 -11.74
N SER A 20 -10.82 -1.96 -11.50
CA SER A 20 -10.15 -1.23 -12.59
C SER A 20 -9.42 -2.16 -13.57
N LEU A 21 -8.77 -3.23 -13.07
CA LEU A 21 -8.13 -4.22 -13.93
C LEU A 21 -9.14 -5.03 -14.74
N LEU A 22 -10.29 -5.36 -14.15
CA LEU A 22 -11.36 -6.07 -14.84
C LEU A 22 -12.07 -5.19 -15.89
N GLU A 23 -12.28 -3.91 -15.59
CA GLU A 23 -12.81 -2.90 -16.53
C GLU A 23 -11.88 -2.69 -17.72
N ASP A 24 -10.57 -2.71 -17.50
CA ASP A 24 -9.55 -2.70 -18.56
C ASP A 24 -9.52 -4.00 -19.40
N GLY A 25 -10.34 -5.00 -19.03
CA GLY A 25 -10.50 -6.26 -19.75
C GLY A 25 -9.46 -7.33 -19.39
N HIS A 26 -8.63 -7.11 -18.37
CA HIS A 26 -7.65 -8.09 -17.93
C HIS A 26 -8.30 -9.31 -17.29
N ARG A 27 -7.57 -10.44 -17.30
CA ARG A 27 -7.88 -11.60 -16.47
C ARG A 27 -7.07 -11.48 -15.18
N VAL A 28 -7.75 -11.61 -14.04
CA VAL A 28 -7.15 -11.36 -12.72
C VAL A 28 -7.25 -12.60 -11.86
N THR A 29 -6.12 -13.11 -11.43
CA THR A 29 -6.03 -14.11 -10.35
C THR A 29 -5.66 -13.37 -9.07
N VAL A 30 -6.48 -13.48 -8.04
CA VAL A 30 -6.16 -12.93 -6.71
C VAL A 30 -5.74 -14.06 -5.78
N LEU A 31 -4.67 -13.85 -4.99
CA LEU A 31 -4.31 -14.74 -3.90
C LEU A 31 -4.70 -14.09 -2.58
N VAL A 32 -5.49 -14.81 -1.78
CA VAL A 32 -5.96 -14.37 -0.46
C VAL A 32 -5.70 -15.44 0.59
N ARG A 33 -5.49 -15.04 1.84
CA ARG A 33 -5.28 -15.99 2.96
C ARG A 33 -6.56 -16.67 3.43
N ASP A 34 -7.70 -16.03 3.19
CA ASP A 34 -9.03 -16.53 3.52
C ASP A 34 -10.01 -16.02 2.47
N ARG A 35 -10.55 -16.93 1.68
CA ARG A 35 -11.47 -16.61 0.57
C ARG A 35 -12.73 -15.89 1.04
N ARG A 36 -13.17 -16.12 2.28
CA ARG A 36 -14.38 -15.50 2.86
C ARG A 36 -14.20 -13.99 3.05
N ARG A 37 -12.95 -13.50 3.12
CA ARG A 37 -12.62 -12.08 3.28
C ARG A 37 -12.57 -11.31 1.96
N PHE A 38 -12.65 -12.00 0.83
CA PHE A 38 -12.70 -11.36 -0.47
C PHE A 38 -14.16 -11.32 -0.97
N PRO A 39 -14.69 -10.14 -1.33
CA PRO A 39 -16.11 -9.98 -1.67
C PRO A 39 -16.41 -10.46 -3.10
N VAL A 40 -16.29 -11.76 -3.34
CA VAL A 40 -16.47 -12.38 -4.68
C VAL A 40 -17.81 -11.96 -5.32
N ALA A 41 -18.85 -11.84 -4.51
CA ALA A 41 -20.19 -11.49 -5.00
C ALA A 41 -20.25 -10.10 -5.67
N GLU A 42 -19.41 -9.15 -5.23
CA GLU A 42 -19.33 -7.81 -5.84
C GLU A 42 -18.72 -7.85 -7.26
N PHE A 43 -18.05 -8.93 -7.62
CA PHE A 43 -17.39 -9.13 -8.91
C PHE A 43 -18.06 -10.22 -9.76
N SER A 44 -19.33 -10.54 -9.52
CA SER A 44 -20.05 -11.61 -10.21
C SER A 44 -20.08 -11.45 -11.74
N GLU A 45 -20.07 -10.21 -12.24
CA GLU A 45 -20.04 -9.90 -13.67
C GLU A 45 -18.69 -10.20 -14.35
N ALA A 46 -17.63 -10.36 -13.55
CA ALA A 46 -16.31 -10.71 -14.09
C ALA A 46 -16.26 -12.12 -14.68
N GLY A 47 -17.12 -13.04 -14.19
CA GLY A 47 -17.17 -14.43 -14.63
C GLY A 47 -15.80 -15.11 -14.53
N GLU A 48 -15.38 -15.77 -15.61
CA GLU A 48 -14.09 -16.46 -15.69
C GLU A 48 -12.87 -15.54 -15.71
N ARG A 49 -13.06 -14.23 -15.83
CA ARG A 49 -11.94 -13.26 -15.78
C ARG A 49 -11.41 -13.03 -14.37
N LEU A 50 -12.12 -13.44 -13.34
CA LEU A 50 -11.67 -13.34 -11.96
C LEU A 50 -11.54 -14.73 -11.34
N GLN A 51 -10.32 -15.12 -11.01
CA GLN A 51 -10.03 -16.33 -10.26
C GLN A 51 -9.57 -15.98 -8.84
N VAL A 52 -10.13 -16.63 -7.83
CA VAL A 52 -9.73 -16.45 -6.43
C VAL A 52 -9.04 -17.72 -5.95
N LEU A 53 -7.77 -17.59 -5.59
CA LEU A 53 -6.94 -18.64 -5.00
C LEU A 53 -6.75 -18.34 -3.50
N GLU A 54 -6.61 -19.41 -2.71
CA GLU A 54 -6.34 -19.31 -1.26
C GLU A 54 -4.97 -19.89 -0.94
N GLY A 55 -4.18 -19.15 -0.12
CA GLY A 55 -2.86 -19.54 0.31
C GLY A 55 -2.14 -18.41 1.04
N ASP A 56 -1.08 -18.73 1.77
CA ASP A 56 -0.25 -17.77 2.51
C ASP A 56 1.22 -17.91 2.13
N PHE A 57 1.86 -16.83 1.70
CA PHE A 57 3.29 -16.81 1.41
C PHE A 57 4.17 -17.03 2.66
N LEU A 58 3.64 -16.92 3.87
CA LEU A 58 4.33 -17.36 5.09
C LEU A 58 4.34 -18.86 5.27
N ASP A 59 3.39 -19.57 4.64
CA ASP A 59 3.31 -21.02 4.60
C ASP A 59 3.34 -21.51 3.14
N PRO A 60 4.55 -21.69 2.56
CA PRO A 60 4.69 -22.13 1.16
C PRO A 60 3.96 -23.43 0.83
N GLY A 61 3.73 -24.30 1.83
CA GLY A 61 2.99 -25.54 1.65
C GLY A 61 1.49 -25.35 1.40
N SER A 62 0.96 -24.16 1.75
CA SER A 62 -0.44 -23.80 1.48
C SER A 62 -0.66 -23.16 0.10
N LEU A 63 0.41 -22.84 -0.63
CA LEU A 63 0.29 -22.14 -1.90
C LEU A 63 -0.27 -23.08 -2.98
N PRO A 64 -1.30 -22.63 -3.70
CA PRO A 64 -1.79 -23.37 -4.88
C PRO A 64 -0.80 -23.23 -6.05
N GLU A 65 -0.96 -24.07 -7.06
CA GLU A 65 -0.33 -23.85 -8.35
C GLU A 65 -0.90 -22.57 -9.01
N PHE A 66 -0.02 -21.68 -9.44
CA PHE A 66 -0.41 -20.49 -10.17
C PHE A 66 -0.57 -20.78 -11.67
N PRO A 67 -1.47 -20.06 -12.36
CA PRO A 67 -1.61 -20.19 -13.81
C PRO A 67 -0.27 -19.91 -14.53
N VAL A 68 0.11 -20.81 -15.41
CA VAL A 68 1.37 -20.72 -16.16
C VAL A 68 1.39 -19.56 -17.16
N ASP A 69 0.23 -19.07 -17.54
CA ASP A 69 0.02 -17.97 -18.48
C ASP A 69 -0.07 -16.57 -17.79
N LEU A 70 0.37 -16.48 -16.54
CA LEU A 70 0.53 -15.18 -15.89
C LEU A 70 1.59 -14.34 -16.60
N GLU A 71 1.27 -13.10 -16.92
CA GLU A 71 2.17 -12.18 -17.62
C GLU A 71 2.75 -11.11 -16.69
N ALA A 72 1.97 -10.66 -15.70
CA ALA A 72 2.45 -9.71 -14.71
C ALA A 72 1.83 -9.97 -13.33
N ALA A 73 2.49 -9.45 -12.28
CA ALA A 73 2.04 -9.61 -10.91
C ALA A 73 2.12 -8.29 -10.14
N PHE A 74 1.08 -7.99 -9.36
CA PHE A 74 1.08 -6.90 -8.38
C PHE A 74 1.45 -7.44 -7.00
N TYR A 75 2.50 -6.88 -6.43
CA TYR A 75 2.89 -7.14 -5.06
C TYR A 75 2.40 -6.00 -4.16
N LEU A 76 1.25 -6.18 -3.51
CA LEU A 76 0.64 -5.20 -2.60
C LEU A 76 0.56 -5.74 -1.16
N LEU A 77 1.38 -6.75 -0.86
CA LEU A 77 1.45 -7.31 0.49
C LEU A 77 2.29 -6.41 1.40
N HIS A 78 1.74 -6.11 2.54
CA HIS A 78 2.48 -5.59 3.68
C HIS A 78 1.73 -5.92 4.96
N SER A 79 2.45 -6.16 6.03
CA SER A 79 1.85 -6.27 7.33
C SER A 79 2.10 -5.01 8.13
N MET A 80 1.06 -4.55 8.83
CA MET A 80 1.14 -3.38 9.72
C MET A 80 1.34 -3.80 11.19
N GLY A 81 1.70 -5.05 11.47
CA GLY A 81 1.85 -5.60 12.81
C GLY A 81 3.23 -5.34 13.40
N GLY A 82 3.30 -4.55 14.48
CA GLY A 82 4.50 -4.29 15.23
C GLY A 82 4.89 -5.48 16.13
N GLY A 83 5.77 -6.34 15.68
CA GLY A 83 6.44 -7.37 16.48
C GLY A 83 7.89 -7.50 16.04
N GLY A 84 8.80 -7.86 16.95
CA GLY A 84 10.26 -7.83 16.74
C GLY A 84 10.82 -8.64 15.56
N ASP A 85 9.98 -9.33 14.79
CA ASP A 85 10.38 -10.13 13.63
C ASP A 85 9.65 -9.72 12.32
N PHE A 86 9.10 -8.50 12.32
CA PHE A 86 8.32 -7.98 11.20
C PHE A 86 9.10 -7.95 9.86
N ALA A 87 10.31 -7.39 9.86
CA ALA A 87 11.13 -7.26 8.66
C ALA A 87 11.53 -8.62 8.07
N ALA A 88 11.91 -9.58 8.93
CA ALA A 88 12.23 -10.93 8.49
C ALA A 88 11.03 -11.65 7.86
N ARG A 89 9.84 -11.44 8.42
CA ARG A 89 8.57 -12.00 7.88
C ARG A 89 8.22 -11.39 6.51
N GLU A 90 8.29 -10.07 6.34
CA GLU A 90 8.04 -9.42 5.04
C GLU A 90 9.03 -9.89 3.99
N LYS A 91 10.30 -10.02 4.36
CA LYS A 91 11.34 -10.55 3.46
C LYS A 91 11.10 -12.02 3.09
N ALA A 92 10.64 -12.86 4.02
CA ALA A 92 10.28 -14.25 3.74
C ALA A 92 9.09 -14.33 2.79
N VAL A 93 8.03 -13.53 3.00
CA VAL A 93 6.88 -13.41 2.10
C VAL A 93 7.31 -13.03 0.69
N ALA A 94 8.18 -12.02 0.54
CA ALA A 94 8.68 -11.59 -0.76
C ALA A 94 9.50 -12.69 -1.47
N ARG A 95 10.36 -13.42 -0.74
CA ARG A 95 11.12 -14.55 -1.31
C ARG A 95 10.21 -15.68 -1.79
N ASN A 96 9.21 -16.03 -1.00
CA ASN A 96 8.26 -17.08 -1.35
C ASN A 96 7.37 -16.66 -2.52
N PHE A 97 7.01 -15.38 -2.62
CA PHE A 97 6.33 -14.83 -3.79
C PHE A 97 7.18 -14.97 -5.06
N VAL A 98 8.44 -14.53 -5.03
CA VAL A 98 9.37 -14.66 -6.18
C VAL A 98 9.48 -16.11 -6.61
N LYS A 99 9.71 -17.03 -5.66
CA LYS A 99 9.82 -18.47 -5.94
C LYS A 99 8.53 -19.04 -6.55
N ALA A 100 7.37 -18.59 -6.10
CA ALA A 100 6.08 -19.05 -6.61
C ALA A 100 5.80 -18.57 -8.05
N LEU A 101 6.44 -17.48 -8.50
CA LEU A 101 6.35 -17.00 -9.89
C LEU A 101 7.29 -17.72 -10.86
N GLU A 102 8.36 -18.41 -10.39
CA GLU A 102 9.33 -19.07 -11.27
C GLU A 102 8.72 -20.02 -12.30
N PRO A 103 7.69 -20.87 -11.97
CA PRO A 103 7.09 -21.76 -12.95
C PRO A 103 6.08 -21.09 -13.87
N THR A 104 5.85 -19.76 -13.71
CA THR A 104 4.86 -19.01 -14.51
C THR A 104 5.50 -18.24 -15.65
N GLY A 105 4.67 -17.70 -16.56
CA GLY A 105 5.12 -16.78 -17.62
C GLY A 105 5.30 -15.34 -17.19
N CYS A 106 5.27 -15.05 -15.88
CA CYS A 106 5.33 -13.69 -15.35
C CYS A 106 6.66 -13.01 -15.70
N ARG A 107 6.57 -11.91 -16.46
CA ARG A 107 7.74 -11.12 -16.91
C ARG A 107 7.83 -9.79 -16.21
N ARG A 108 6.83 -9.40 -15.44
CA ARG A 108 6.75 -8.08 -14.82
C ARG A 108 6.15 -8.15 -13.43
N ILE A 109 6.81 -7.50 -12.48
CA ILE A 109 6.29 -7.28 -11.13
C ILE A 109 6.05 -5.79 -10.96
N ILE A 110 4.89 -5.42 -10.43
CA ILE A 110 4.56 -4.05 -10.03
C ILE A 110 4.48 -4.03 -8.50
N TYR A 111 5.32 -3.21 -7.87
CA TYR A 111 5.39 -3.06 -6.42
C TYR A 111 5.01 -1.64 -6.01
N LEU A 112 4.13 -1.50 -5.03
CA LEU A 112 3.83 -0.22 -4.40
C LEU A 112 4.57 -0.14 -3.07
N GLY A 113 5.64 0.66 -3.06
CA GLY A 113 6.49 0.92 -1.92
C GLY A 113 6.20 2.25 -1.24
N GLY A 114 7.00 2.57 -0.21
CA GLY A 114 6.98 3.88 0.45
C GLY A 114 7.98 4.85 -0.17
N LEU A 115 7.65 6.15 -0.16
CA LEU A 115 8.57 7.20 -0.57
C LEU A 115 9.80 7.23 0.34
N ILE A 116 10.97 7.34 -0.24
CA ILE A 116 12.26 7.33 0.45
C ILE A 116 12.99 8.61 0.08
N ASP A 117 13.10 9.54 1.03
CA ASP A 117 13.82 10.80 0.84
C ASP A 117 15.31 10.63 1.11
N ASP A 118 15.68 10.01 2.25
CA ASP A 118 17.05 9.76 2.66
C ASP A 118 17.24 8.28 3.03
N PRO A 119 17.97 7.48 2.23
CA PRO A 119 18.25 6.09 2.54
C PRO A 119 19.07 5.88 3.83
N SER A 120 19.78 6.91 4.32
CA SER A 120 20.60 6.81 5.53
C SER A 120 19.80 6.94 6.83
N ASP A 121 18.60 7.55 6.79
CA ASP A 121 17.73 7.79 7.96
C ASP A 121 16.32 7.20 7.75
N LEU A 122 16.26 5.90 7.54
CA LEU A 122 15.01 5.19 7.34
C LEU A 122 14.39 4.73 8.66
N SER A 123 13.09 4.97 8.80
CA SER A 123 12.31 4.28 9.82
C SER A 123 12.38 2.76 9.62
N PRO A 124 12.20 1.95 10.69
CA PRO A 124 12.19 0.48 10.55
C PRO A 124 11.21 0.00 9.49
N HIS A 125 10.07 0.67 9.36
CA HIS A 125 9.04 0.36 8.37
C HIS A 125 9.52 0.63 6.93
N LEU A 126 10.10 1.80 6.64
CA LEU A 126 10.63 2.11 5.31
C LEU A 126 11.84 1.22 4.95
N ARG A 127 12.66 0.87 5.94
CA ARG A 127 13.76 -0.09 5.75
C ARG A 127 13.26 -1.45 5.31
N SER A 128 12.21 -1.99 5.98
CA SER A 128 11.58 -3.25 5.58
C SER A 128 11.04 -3.18 4.14
N ARG A 129 10.45 -2.04 3.75
CA ARG A 129 9.97 -1.82 2.37
C ARG A 129 11.10 -1.87 1.34
N LEU A 130 12.24 -1.27 1.66
CA LEU A 130 13.42 -1.31 0.81
C LEU A 130 13.99 -2.73 0.70
N GLU A 131 14.04 -3.48 1.80
CA GLU A 131 14.47 -4.88 1.79
C GLU A 131 13.55 -5.78 0.95
N VAL A 132 12.23 -5.54 0.98
CA VAL A 132 11.27 -6.22 0.10
C VAL A 132 11.56 -5.86 -1.37
N GLU A 133 11.76 -4.59 -1.69
CA GLU A 133 12.11 -4.13 -3.04
C GLU A 133 13.38 -4.84 -3.55
N GLU A 134 14.42 -4.97 -2.71
CA GLU A 134 15.67 -5.67 -3.06
C GLU A 134 15.42 -7.15 -3.38
N VAL A 135 14.59 -7.83 -2.59
CA VAL A 135 14.21 -9.23 -2.86
C VAL A 135 13.48 -9.36 -4.19
N LEU A 136 12.51 -8.48 -4.46
CA LEU A 136 11.74 -8.50 -5.71
C LEU A 136 12.63 -8.20 -6.94
N ARG A 137 13.65 -7.34 -6.80
CA ARG A 137 14.65 -7.08 -7.87
C ARG A 137 15.49 -8.29 -8.23
N GLY A 138 15.64 -9.24 -7.32
CA GLY A 138 16.31 -10.51 -7.57
C GLY A 138 15.52 -11.51 -8.43
N CYS A 139 14.27 -11.21 -8.77
CA CYS A 139 13.45 -12.01 -9.67
C CYS A 139 13.90 -11.86 -11.12
N ALA A 140 13.65 -12.87 -11.96
CA ALA A 140 13.85 -12.78 -13.40
C ALA A 140 12.89 -11.81 -14.09
N ALA A 141 11.73 -11.56 -13.48
CA ALA A 141 10.75 -10.58 -13.96
C ALA A 141 11.21 -9.14 -13.70
N GLU A 142 10.94 -8.24 -14.63
CA GLU A 142 11.27 -6.83 -14.51
C GLU A 142 10.42 -6.16 -13.42
N LEU A 143 11.08 -5.53 -12.44
CA LEU A 143 10.40 -4.87 -11.32
C LEU A 143 10.13 -3.40 -11.62
N THR A 144 8.85 -3.02 -11.70
CA THR A 144 8.42 -1.61 -11.65
C THR A 144 8.05 -1.25 -10.22
N VAL A 145 8.68 -0.22 -9.67
CA VAL A 145 8.40 0.27 -8.31
C VAL A 145 7.69 1.62 -8.39
N LEU A 146 6.56 1.73 -7.71
CA LEU A 146 5.90 3.00 -7.44
C LEU A 146 6.05 3.31 -5.95
N ARG A 147 6.70 4.41 -5.60
CA ARG A 147 6.89 4.84 -4.22
C ARG A 147 5.94 5.98 -3.90
N ALA A 148 5.03 5.76 -2.97
CA ALA A 148 4.05 6.76 -2.53
C ALA A 148 4.32 7.18 -1.09
N SER A 149 3.99 8.43 -0.79
CA SER A 149 3.92 8.95 0.58
C SER A 149 2.55 8.60 1.21
N ILE A 150 1.79 9.59 1.63
CA ILE A 150 0.48 9.41 2.26
C ILE A 150 -0.59 9.23 1.19
N ILE A 151 -1.26 8.08 1.19
CA ILE A 151 -2.38 7.83 0.28
C ILE A 151 -3.67 8.30 0.95
N VAL A 152 -4.34 9.25 0.31
CA VAL A 152 -5.56 9.90 0.81
C VAL A 152 -6.78 9.31 0.14
N GLY A 153 -7.75 8.92 0.94
CA GLY A 153 -9.04 8.41 0.49
C GLY A 153 -9.79 7.70 1.60
N SER A 154 -11.11 7.67 1.51
CA SER A 154 -11.97 7.05 2.52
C SER A 154 -11.59 5.59 2.77
N GLY A 155 -11.32 5.23 4.02
CA GLY A 155 -10.90 3.90 4.44
C GLY A 155 -9.38 3.67 4.38
N SER A 156 -8.55 4.64 3.95
CA SER A 156 -7.10 4.50 4.12
C SER A 156 -6.72 4.80 5.57
N ALA A 157 -5.81 4.00 6.15
CA ALA A 157 -5.40 4.17 7.54
C ALA A 157 -4.86 5.59 7.81
N SER A 158 -4.05 6.14 6.92
CA SER A 158 -3.50 7.48 7.06
C SER A 158 -4.57 8.56 7.00
N PHE A 159 -5.56 8.42 6.13
CA PHE A 159 -6.65 9.38 6.02
C PHE A 159 -7.60 9.30 7.21
N GLU A 160 -7.88 8.10 7.71
CA GLU A 160 -8.72 7.90 8.90
C GLU A 160 -8.10 8.55 10.14
N ILE A 161 -6.77 8.50 10.27
CA ILE A 161 -6.04 9.22 11.33
C ILE A 161 -6.23 10.74 11.17
N VAL A 162 -6.07 11.29 9.97
CA VAL A 162 -6.28 12.72 9.70
C VAL A 162 -7.70 13.12 10.04
N ARG A 163 -8.68 12.33 9.60
CA ARG A 163 -10.11 12.54 9.90
C ARG A 163 -10.38 12.55 11.39
N ASP A 164 -9.97 11.50 12.09
CA ASP A 164 -10.25 11.33 13.51
C ASP A 164 -9.63 12.45 14.35
N LEU A 165 -8.38 12.83 14.05
CA LEU A 165 -7.73 13.96 14.72
C LEU A 165 -8.49 15.28 14.47
N ALA A 166 -8.81 15.54 13.21
CA ALA A 166 -9.49 16.79 12.86
C ALA A 166 -10.94 16.84 13.35
N GLU A 167 -11.68 15.75 13.39
CA GLU A 167 -13.07 15.74 13.84
C GLU A 167 -13.23 15.70 15.37
N LYS A 168 -12.36 14.92 16.05
CA LYS A 168 -12.49 14.71 17.50
C LYS A 168 -11.81 15.79 18.36
N LEU A 169 -10.79 16.47 17.81
CA LEU A 169 -9.95 17.40 18.60
C LEU A 169 -10.11 18.86 18.14
N PRO A 170 -10.89 19.69 18.85
CA PRO A 170 -10.96 21.12 18.57
C PRO A 170 -9.61 21.84 18.84
N VAL A 171 -8.85 21.34 19.81
CA VAL A 171 -7.48 21.78 20.13
C VAL A 171 -6.54 20.60 19.97
N MET A 172 -5.61 20.71 19.05
CA MET A 172 -4.62 19.66 18.75
C MET A 172 -3.28 20.04 19.36
N VAL A 173 -2.76 19.14 20.17
CA VAL A 173 -1.37 19.22 20.62
C VAL A 173 -0.47 18.89 19.42
N ALA A 174 0.38 19.81 19.01
CA ALA A 174 1.22 19.74 17.83
C ALA A 174 2.67 19.40 18.19
N PRO A 175 3.08 18.12 18.22
CA PRO A 175 4.47 17.71 18.35
C PRO A 175 5.28 18.16 17.13
N ARG A 176 6.62 18.13 17.22
CA ARG A 176 7.50 18.56 16.11
C ARG A 176 7.23 17.82 14.79
N TRP A 177 6.82 16.56 14.84
CA TRP A 177 6.57 15.75 13.65
C TRP A 177 5.41 16.25 12.77
N VAL A 178 4.48 17.06 13.29
CA VAL A 178 3.41 17.66 12.46
C VAL A 178 3.95 18.62 11.40
N ASN A 179 5.21 19.06 11.53
CA ASN A 179 5.88 19.89 10.54
C ASN A 179 6.69 19.07 9.51
N THR A 180 6.71 17.74 9.63
CA THR A 180 7.35 16.87 8.63
C THR A 180 6.62 17.02 7.29
N GLN A 181 7.41 17.15 6.24
CA GLN A 181 6.90 17.25 4.88
C GLN A 181 6.40 15.89 4.40
N CYS A 182 5.35 15.92 3.63
CA CYS A 182 4.78 14.77 2.94
C CYS A 182 4.19 15.24 1.60
N GLN A 183 4.02 14.32 0.68
CA GLN A 183 3.39 14.60 -0.61
C GLN A 183 2.17 13.68 -0.76
N PRO A 184 0.99 14.09 -0.24
CA PRO A 184 -0.21 13.28 -0.29
C PRO A 184 -0.63 12.99 -1.72
N ILE A 185 -1.12 11.77 -1.96
CA ILE A 185 -1.63 11.33 -3.26
C ILE A 185 -3.04 10.75 -3.09
N ALA A 186 -3.96 11.09 -3.97
CA ALA A 186 -5.29 10.51 -3.94
C ALA A 186 -5.26 9.03 -4.36
N ILE A 187 -6.13 8.23 -3.74
CA ILE A 187 -6.23 6.79 -4.08
C ILE A 187 -6.55 6.57 -5.56
N VAL A 188 -7.37 7.43 -6.16
CA VAL A 188 -7.73 7.33 -7.58
C VAL A 188 -6.50 7.49 -8.48
N ASP A 189 -5.57 8.37 -8.12
CA ASP A 189 -4.32 8.56 -8.85
C ASP A 189 -3.37 7.38 -8.66
N VAL A 190 -3.30 6.81 -7.44
CA VAL A 190 -2.52 5.58 -7.18
C VAL A 190 -3.02 4.44 -8.07
N ILE A 191 -4.34 4.24 -8.17
CA ILE A 191 -4.93 3.21 -9.05
C ILE A 191 -4.59 3.52 -10.51
N ALA A 192 -4.70 4.77 -10.94
CA ALA A 192 -4.35 5.18 -12.31
C ALA A 192 -2.87 4.93 -12.62
N TYR A 193 -1.95 5.19 -11.68
CA TYR A 193 -0.53 4.83 -11.86
C TYR A 193 -0.32 3.31 -11.92
N LEU A 194 -0.94 2.54 -11.02
CA LEU A 194 -0.82 1.07 -11.00
C LEU A 194 -1.31 0.43 -12.30
N THR A 195 -2.45 0.89 -12.86
CA THR A 195 -2.95 0.41 -14.14
C THR A 195 -2.16 0.97 -15.32
N GLY A 196 -1.74 2.24 -15.24
CA GLY A 196 -1.00 2.93 -16.29
C GLY A 196 0.35 2.29 -16.58
N VAL A 197 1.11 1.87 -15.56
CA VAL A 197 2.42 1.23 -15.76
C VAL A 197 2.32 -0.10 -16.50
N LEU A 198 1.19 -0.80 -16.49
CA LEU A 198 0.98 -2.00 -17.31
C LEU A 198 0.95 -1.70 -18.81
N ARG A 199 0.46 -0.52 -19.18
CA ARG A 199 0.29 -0.10 -20.58
C ARG A 199 1.55 0.50 -21.17
N VAL A 200 2.48 0.98 -20.33
CA VAL A 200 3.71 1.69 -20.74
C VAL A 200 4.91 0.79 -20.51
N GLN A 201 5.39 0.17 -21.59
CA GLN A 201 6.51 -0.80 -21.53
C GLN A 201 7.81 -0.17 -20.99
N GLU A 202 8.04 1.12 -21.25
CA GLU A 202 9.22 1.87 -20.82
C GLU A 202 9.34 2.00 -19.30
N THR A 203 8.25 1.69 -18.56
CA THR A 203 8.25 1.71 -17.09
C THR A 203 8.75 0.41 -16.49
N ALA A 204 8.95 -0.63 -17.29
CA ALA A 204 9.50 -1.90 -16.82
C ALA A 204 10.92 -1.73 -16.27
N GLY A 205 11.22 -2.38 -15.15
CA GLY A 205 12.53 -2.30 -14.50
C GLY A 205 12.86 -0.97 -13.83
N ARG A 206 11.92 0.00 -13.78
CA ARG A 206 12.16 1.36 -13.27
C ARG A 206 11.45 1.62 -11.92
N THR A 207 11.97 2.63 -11.22
CA THR A 207 11.37 3.16 -9.97
C THR A 207 10.88 4.58 -10.21
N TYR A 208 9.68 4.87 -9.72
CA TYR A 208 9.05 6.18 -9.79
C TYR A 208 8.52 6.58 -8.42
N ASP A 209 8.81 7.81 -8.02
CA ASP A 209 8.16 8.45 -6.90
C ASP A 209 6.85 9.07 -7.40
N ILE A 210 5.73 8.70 -6.78
CA ILE A 210 4.41 9.19 -7.14
C ILE A 210 3.82 10.01 -5.98
N GLY A 211 3.22 11.14 -6.31
CA GLY A 211 2.66 12.07 -5.33
C GLY A 211 1.63 12.99 -5.95
N GLY A 212 0.89 13.69 -5.11
CA GLY A 212 0.04 14.78 -5.54
C GLY A 212 0.86 16.01 -5.96
N PRO A 213 0.20 17.09 -6.38
CA PRO A 213 0.86 18.26 -6.98
C PRO A 213 1.68 19.08 -5.98
N GLU A 214 1.44 18.92 -4.67
CA GLU A 214 2.01 19.78 -3.64
C GLU A 214 2.73 18.98 -2.55
N VAL A 215 3.87 19.49 -2.11
CA VAL A 215 4.55 19.06 -0.89
C VAL A 215 4.00 19.87 0.26
N LEU A 216 3.37 19.20 1.22
CA LEU A 216 2.68 19.78 2.37
C LEU A 216 3.34 19.32 3.67
N ARG A 217 3.19 20.10 4.74
CA ARG A 217 3.45 19.59 6.08
C ARG A 217 2.24 18.75 6.53
N TYR A 218 2.46 17.79 7.40
CA TYR A 218 1.35 17.01 7.96
C TYR A 218 0.27 17.89 8.61
N ARG A 219 0.70 19.00 9.22
CA ARG A 219 -0.19 20.04 9.74
C ARG A 219 -1.08 20.64 8.64
N ASP A 220 -0.52 20.94 7.47
CA ASP A 220 -1.28 21.55 6.35
C ASP A 220 -2.35 20.56 5.85
N VAL A 221 -2.08 19.25 5.88
CA VAL A 221 -3.07 18.21 5.56
C VAL A 221 -4.23 18.21 6.57
N LEU A 222 -3.93 18.31 7.87
CA LEU A 222 -4.95 18.40 8.93
C LEU A 222 -5.79 19.69 8.80
N GLU A 223 -5.14 20.83 8.56
CA GLU A 223 -5.80 22.12 8.35
C GLU A 223 -6.69 22.10 7.10
N GLY A 224 -6.19 21.53 5.99
CA GLY A 224 -6.94 21.38 4.75
C GLY A 224 -8.19 20.52 4.92
N TYR A 225 -8.06 19.38 5.60
CA TYR A 225 -9.22 18.55 5.93
C TYR A 225 -10.24 19.32 6.79
N ALA A 226 -9.77 19.99 7.86
CA ALA A 226 -10.64 20.78 8.74
C ALA A 226 -11.36 21.88 7.97
N ALA A 227 -10.68 22.57 7.06
CA ALA A 227 -11.27 23.63 6.23
C ALA A 227 -12.38 23.09 5.32
N VAL A 228 -12.16 21.95 4.63
CA VAL A 228 -13.19 21.29 3.80
C VAL A 228 -14.41 20.89 4.61
N ARG A 229 -14.22 20.49 5.88
CA ARG A 229 -15.30 20.12 6.79
C ARG A 229 -15.94 21.31 7.51
N GLY A 230 -15.48 22.56 7.27
CA GLY A 230 -15.94 23.74 7.97
C GLY A 230 -15.59 23.79 9.45
N LEU A 231 -14.55 23.07 9.88
CA LEU A 231 -14.13 22.92 11.26
C LEU A 231 -13.03 23.92 11.60
N LYS A 232 -13.18 24.67 12.71
CA LYS A 232 -12.10 25.52 13.25
C LYS A 232 -11.24 24.69 14.20
N ARG A 233 -9.92 24.61 13.94
CA ARG A 233 -8.98 23.82 14.74
C ARG A 233 -7.82 24.68 15.20
N TRP A 234 -7.39 24.45 16.43
CA TRP A 234 -6.30 25.18 17.07
C TRP A 234 -5.13 24.23 17.28
N PHE A 235 -3.93 24.65 16.87
CA PHE A 235 -2.70 23.88 17.04
C PHE A 235 -1.84 24.51 18.12
N VAL A 236 -1.61 23.78 19.22
CA VAL A 236 -0.76 24.18 20.31
C VAL A 236 0.59 23.49 20.17
N PRO A 237 1.66 24.21 19.81
CA PRO A 237 2.98 23.60 19.66
C PRO A 237 3.52 23.15 21.02
N VAL A 238 3.94 21.88 21.11
CA VAL A 238 4.57 21.32 22.33
C VAL A 238 5.92 20.74 21.95
N PRO A 239 7.02 21.44 22.31
CA PRO A 239 8.37 21.09 21.87
C PRO A 239 8.93 19.81 22.52
N PHE A 240 8.35 19.32 23.62
CA PHE A 240 8.91 18.26 24.47
C PHE A 240 8.16 16.92 24.43
N LEU A 241 7.17 16.74 23.57
CA LEU A 241 6.52 15.44 23.45
C LEU A 241 7.44 14.43 22.75
N SER A 242 7.83 13.40 23.50
CA SER A 242 8.60 12.30 22.92
C SER A 242 7.75 11.53 21.89
N PRO A 243 8.36 10.90 20.87
CA PRO A 243 7.62 10.11 19.87
C PRO A 243 6.77 9.00 20.49
N ARG A 244 7.18 8.43 21.63
CA ARG A 244 6.42 7.40 22.36
C ARG A 244 5.15 7.94 23.02
N LEU A 245 5.20 9.11 23.62
CA LEU A 245 4.02 9.77 24.21
C LEU A 245 3.03 10.23 23.14
N SER A 246 3.53 10.71 21.99
CA SER A 246 2.66 11.10 20.88
C SER A 246 1.99 9.90 20.21
N SER A 247 2.65 8.74 20.10
CA SER A 247 2.02 7.53 19.55
C SER A 247 0.95 6.96 20.49
N TRP A 248 1.16 7.01 21.81
CA TRP A 248 0.15 6.59 22.80
C TRP A 248 -1.10 7.49 22.77
N TRP A 249 -0.89 8.78 22.61
CA TRP A 249 -1.97 9.75 22.47
C TRP A 249 -2.75 9.56 21.16
N LEU A 250 -2.07 9.31 20.05
CA LEU A 250 -2.69 8.95 18.77
C LEU A 250 -3.57 7.71 18.92
N TYR A 251 -3.07 6.66 19.58
CA TYR A 251 -3.82 5.43 19.85
C TYR A 251 -5.12 5.68 20.65
N LEU A 252 -5.08 6.60 21.61
CA LEU A 252 -6.27 6.95 22.40
C LEU A 252 -7.32 7.75 21.62
N VAL A 253 -6.92 8.50 20.63
CA VAL A 253 -7.80 9.41 19.89
C VAL A 253 -8.30 8.81 18.58
N THR A 254 -7.50 7.97 17.94
CA THR A 254 -7.85 7.35 16.65
C THR A 254 -8.51 5.99 16.83
N SER A 255 -9.49 5.68 15.99
CA SER A 255 -10.19 4.39 15.95
C SER A 255 -9.38 3.30 15.22
N THR A 256 -8.20 3.62 14.72
CA THR A 256 -7.34 2.68 14.01
C THR A 256 -6.55 1.84 15.01
N SER A 257 -6.86 0.54 15.08
CA SER A 257 -6.00 -0.47 15.71
C SER A 257 -4.84 -0.77 14.75
N PHE A 258 -3.63 -0.48 15.18
CA PHE A 258 -2.40 -0.84 14.48
C PHE A 258 -1.95 -2.25 14.88
#